data_930c0caa0f3187ed2f8ca6518d5806cf
#
_entry.id   930c0caa0f3187ed2f8ca6518d5806cf
#
_cell.length_a   1.000
_cell.length_b   1.000
_cell.length_c   1.000
_cell.angle_alpha   90.00
_cell.angle_beta   90.00
_cell.angle_gamma   90.00
#
_symmetry.space_group_name_H-M   'P 1'
#
loop_
_entity.id
_entity.type
_entity.pdbx_description
1 polymer ?
#
loop_
_entity_poly.entity_id
_entity_poly.type
_entity_poly.pdbx_seq_one_letter_code
_entity_poly.pdbx_strand_id
1 'polypeptide(L)'
;MDTYPNQYIPKLILDYMSDELADSDFYKRLASTVKEKDVEEILRGISMDEEKHYKMLEKIYESITGQKANVTDFTPEELSDNIFLNLDKRVMEELNAVENYRSLMFALSEQWMRDYLTEIYTDEQNHAAKLSFLYSK
;
A
#
# COMPACT_ATOMS: atom_id res chain seq x y z
N MET A 1 -8.04 10.23 23.24
CA MET A 1 -7.20 10.69 22.23
C MET A 1 -7.92 10.85 20.94
N ASP A 2 -7.66 11.92 20.35
CA ASP A 2 -8.29 12.22 19.15
C ASP A 2 -7.80 11.41 18.01
N THR A 3 -8.64 11.09 17.15
CA THR A 3 -8.32 10.39 15.96
C THR A 3 -8.83 11.19 14.80
N TYR A 4 -9.47 10.55 13.84
CA TYR A 4 -9.99 11.26 12.69
C TYR A 4 -11.45 11.61 12.90
N PRO A 5 -11.91 12.81 12.48
CA PRO A 5 -13.34 13.07 12.41
C PRO A 5 -14.01 12.03 11.51
N ASN A 6 -15.27 11.70 11.81
CA ASN A 6 -15.99 10.68 11.07
C ASN A 6 -16.03 10.93 9.58
N GLN A 7 -16.22 12.19 9.15
CA GLN A 7 -16.27 12.52 7.73
C GLN A 7 -14.90 12.48 7.08
N TYR A 8 -13.83 12.47 7.88
CA TYR A 8 -12.48 12.44 7.37
C TYR A 8 -12.03 11.04 6.96
N ILE A 9 -12.52 10.02 7.69
CA ILE A 9 -12.09 8.65 7.45
C ILE A 9 -12.42 8.15 6.05
N PRO A 10 -13.63 8.33 5.51
CA PRO A 10 -13.92 7.89 4.15
C PRO A 10 -13.00 8.50 3.10
N LYS A 11 -12.72 9.81 3.23
CA LYS A 11 -11.82 10.47 2.29
C LYS A 11 -10.40 9.91 2.40
N LEU A 12 -9.96 9.65 3.61
CA LEU A 12 -8.62 9.09 3.84
C LEU A 12 -8.50 7.71 3.19
N ILE A 13 -9.55 6.90 3.29
CA ILE A 13 -9.56 5.58 2.66
C ILE A 13 -9.48 5.69 1.14
N LEU A 14 -10.21 6.64 0.54
CA LEU A 14 -10.11 6.87 -0.91
C LEU A 14 -8.71 7.26 -1.32
N ASP A 15 -8.06 8.12 -0.54
CA ASP A 15 -6.67 8.53 -0.81
C ASP A 15 -5.74 7.31 -0.74
N TYR A 16 -5.91 6.46 0.27
CA TYR A 16 -5.09 5.25 0.40
C TYR A 16 -5.35 4.27 -0.75
N MET A 17 -6.59 4.17 -1.21
CA MET A 17 -6.92 3.32 -2.37
C MET A 17 -6.18 3.79 -3.62
N SER A 18 -6.12 5.11 -3.83
CA SER A 18 -5.37 5.67 -4.95
C SER A 18 -3.89 5.37 -4.83
N ASP A 19 -3.34 5.47 -3.60
CA ASP A 19 -1.94 5.15 -3.35
C ASP A 19 -1.64 3.67 -3.65
N GLU A 20 -2.55 2.76 -3.28
CA GLU A 20 -2.35 1.33 -3.55
C GLU A 20 -2.32 1.04 -5.05
N LEU A 21 -3.18 1.70 -5.82
CA LEU A 21 -3.15 1.55 -7.28
C LEU A 21 -1.83 2.03 -7.86
N ALA A 22 -1.36 3.19 -7.41
CA ALA A 22 -0.09 3.75 -7.87
C ALA A 22 1.08 2.83 -7.49
N ASP A 23 1.07 2.31 -6.27
CA ASP A 23 2.12 1.42 -5.79
C ASP A 23 2.14 0.10 -6.55
N SER A 24 0.97 -0.49 -6.78
CA SER A 24 0.87 -1.73 -7.55
C SER A 24 1.44 -1.53 -8.95
N ASP A 25 1.07 -0.43 -9.59
CA ASP A 25 1.57 -0.10 -10.93
C ASP A 25 3.09 0.10 -10.92
N PHE A 26 3.61 0.82 -9.92
CA PHE A 26 5.05 1.08 -9.81
C PHE A 26 5.84 -0.22 -9.70
N TYR A 27 5.44 -1.10 -8.78
CA TYR A 27 6.15 -2.36 -8.58
C TYR A 27 6.07 -3.28 -9.81
N LYS A 28 4.94 -3.26 -10.50
CA LYS A 28 4.78 -4.03 -11.73
C LYS A 28 5.76 -3.54 -12.80
N ARG A 29 5.87 -2.22 -12.97
CA ARG A 29 6.81 -1.65 -13.93
C ARG A 29 8.25 -1.90 -13.53
N LEU A 30 8.56 -1.76 -12.22
CA LEU A 30 9.91 -2.01 -11.73
C LEU A 30 10.30 -3.48 -11.97
N ALA A 31 9.39 -4.40 -11.72
CA ALA A 31 9.62 -5.83 -11.95
C ALA A 31 9.99 -6.11 -13.40
N SER A 32 9.41 -5.34 -14.33
CA SER A 32 9.69 -5.53 -15.76
C SER A 32 11.07 -5.04 -16.18
N THR A 33 11.78 -4.30 -15.32
CA THR A 33 13.10 -3.77 -15.63
C THR A 33 14.24 -4.64 -15.13
N VAL A 34 13.97 -5.60 -14.22
CA VAL A 34 15.02 -6.41 -13.62
C VAL A 34 15.17 -7.72 -14.40
N LYS A 35 16.38 -8.27 -14.38
CA LYS A 35 16.70 -9.49 -15.12
C LYS A 35 16.70 -10.72 -14.23
N GLU A 36 17.07 -10.55 -12.97
CA GLU A 36 17.11 -11.65 -12.01
C GLU A 36 15.69 -12.08 -11.68
N LYS A 37 15.41 -13.35 -11.92
CA LYS A 37 14.06 -13.87 -11.77
C LYS A 37 13.55 -13.81 -10.32
N ASP A 38 14.43 -14.07 -9.36
CA ASP A 38 14.05 -14.01 -7.95
C ASP A 38 13.69 -12.60 -7.52
N VAL A 39 14.39 -11.60 -8.03
CA VAL A 39 14.08 -10.18 -7.76
C VAL A 39 12.74 -9.83 -8.40
N GLU A 40 12.54 -10.25 -9.64
CA GLU A 40 11.27 -10.00 -10.34
C GLU A 40 10.09 -10.59 -9.56
N GLU A 41 10.22 -11.82 -9.08
CA GLU A 41 9.14 -12.47 -8.34
C GLU A 41 8.80 -11.73 -7.04
N ILE A 42 9.82 -11.24 -6.33
CA ILE A 42 9.59 -10.45 -5.11
C ILE A 42 8.81 -9.19 -5.44
N LEU A 43 9.24 -8.45 -6.46
CA LEU A 43 8.57 -7.19 -6.83
C LEU A 43 7.14 -7.41 -7.32
N ARG A 44 6.90 -8.47 -8.10
CA ARG A 44 5.54 -8.78 -8.54
C ARG A 44 4.66 -9.22 -7.38
N GLY A 45 5.23 -9.93 -6.41
CA GLY A 45 4.51 -10.30 -5.19
C GLY A 45 4.05 -9.08 -4.41
N ILE A 46 4.93 -8.07 -4.29
CA ILE A 46 4.57 -6.82 -3.63
C ILE A 46 3.43 -6.13 -4.41
N SER A 47 3.53 -6.07 -5.75
CA SER A 47 2.48 -5.48 -6.57
C SER A 47 1.13 -6.16 -6.33
N MET A 48 1.11 -7.48 -6.23
CA MET A 48 -0.12 -8.24 -5.97
C MET A 48 -0.69 -7.95 -4.59
N ASP A 49 0.17 -7.79 -3.58
CA ASP A 49 -0.28 -7.42 -2.24
C ASP A 49 -0.96 -6.05 -2.26
N GLU A 50 -0.41 -5.09 -3.02
CA GLU A 50 -1.00 -3.75 -3.09
C GLU A 50 -2.37 -3.80 -3.77
N GLU A 51 -2.56 -4.65 -4.77
CA GLU A 51 -3.89 -4.85 -5.36
C GLU A 51 -4.88 -5.44 -4.35
N LYS A 52 -4.41 -6.39 -3.55
CA LYS A 52 -5.21 -6.97 -2.48
C LYS A 52 -5.63 -5.89 -1.48
N HIS A 53 -4.70 -5.02 -1.09
CA HIS A 53 -4.97 -3.93 -0.15
C HIS A 53 -6.04 -2.98 -0.69
N TYR A 54 -5.96 -2.66 -1.98
CA TYR A 54 -6.98 -1.84 -2.63
C TYR A 54 -8.37 -2.44 -2.43
N LYS A 55 -8.51 -3.74 -2.67
CA LYS A 55 -9.80 -4.41 -2.54
C LYS A 55 -10.28 -4.48 -1.10
N MET A 56 -9.37 -4.63 -0.16
CA MET A 56 -9.70 -4.64 1.25
C MET A 56 -10.20 -3.27 1.71
N LEU A 57 -9.51 -2.21 1.29
CA LEU A 57 -9.93 -0.84 1.59
C LEU A 57 -11.28 -0.52 0.97
N GLU A 58 -11.54 -1.01 -0.23
CA GLU A 58 -12.81 -0.82 -0.90
C GLU A 58 -13.96 -1.39 -0.06
N LYS A 59 -13.77 -2.58 0.51
CA LYS A 59 -14.80 -3.19 1.36
C LYS A 59 -15.04 -2.37 2.62
N ILE A 60 -13.99 -1.84 3.23
CA ILE A 60 -14.12 -0.99 4.42
C ILE A 60 -14.91 0.27 4.05
N TYR A 61 -14.54 0.91 2.95
CA TYR A 61 -15.21 2.13 2.49
C TYR A 61 -16.71 1.89 2.26
N GLU A 62 -17.05 0.81 1.56
CA GLU A 62 -18.45 0.50 1.27
C GLU A 62 -19.25 0.22 2.54
N SER A 63 -18.62 -0.41 3.51
CA SER A 63 -19.28 -0.69 4.78
C SER A 63 -19.55 0.59 5.58
N ILE A 64 -18.60 1.52 5.58
CA ILE A 64 -18.73 2.75 6.34
C ILE A 64 -19.72 3.71 5.69
N THR A 65 -19.71 3.82 4.36
CA THR A 65 -20.48 4.84 3.66
C THR A 65 -21.77 4.33 3.04
N GLY A 66 -21.90 3.03 2.85
CA GLY A 66 -23.01 2.45 2.10
C GLY A 66 -22.94 2.72 0.61
N GLN A 67 -21.82 3.24 0.12
CA GLN A 67 -21.62 3.60 -1.27
C GLN A 67 -20.40 2.89 -1.82
N LYS A 68 -20.40 2.62 -3.12
CA LYS A 68 -19.23 2.06 -3.78
C LYS A 68 -18.11 3.10 -3.84
N ALA A 69 -16.90 2.65 -3.58
CA ALA A 69 -15.73 3.48 -3.82
C ALA A 69 -15.56 3.60 -5.34
N ASN A 70 -15.24 4.80 -5.79
CA ASN A 70 -15.09 5.05 -7.22
C ASN A 70 -13.71 5.60 -7.52
N VAL A 71 -12.68 4.84 -7.16
CA VAL A 71 -11.29 5.22 -7.35
C VAL A 71 -10.71 4.35 -8.44
N THR A 72 -10.50 4.94 -9.61
CA THR A 72 -9.89 4.25 -10.76
C THR A 72 -8.65 4.96 -11.26
N ASP A 73 -8.40 6.19 -10.77
CA ASP A 73 -7.33 7.02 -11.27
C ASP A 73 -6.21 7.15 -10.24
N PHE A 74 -5.00 7.24 -10.75
CA PHE A 74 -3.82 7.54 -9.94
C PHE A 74 -2.79 8.21 -10.83
N THR A 75 -1.84 8.94 -10.22
CA THR A 75 -0.73 9.51 -10.95
C THR A 75 0.42 8.50 -10.93
N PRO A 76 0.85 8.01 -12.10
CA PRO A 76 1.97 7.06 -12.15
C PRO A 76 3.23 7.71 -11.57
N GLU A 77 3.93 6.98 -10.71
CA GLU A 77 5.17 7.47 -10.16
C GLU A 77 6.31 7.23 -11.14
N GLU A 78 7.25 8.18 -11.21
CA GLU A 78 8.39 8.04 -12.09
C GLU A 78 9.34 6.95 -11.62
N LEU A 79 9.82 6.17 -12.59
CA LEU A 79 10.77 5.11 -12.35
C LEU A 79 12.16 5.63 -12.67
N SER A 80 13.07 5.57 -11.70
CA SER A 80 14.47 5.92 -11.95
C SER A 80 15.17 4.77 -12.70
N ASP A 81 16.14 5.11 -13.54
CA ASP A 81 16.98 4.10 -14.16
C ASP A 81 17.91 3.44 -13.16
N ASN A 82 18.15 4.07 -12.02
CA ASN A 82 18.97 3.52 -10.96
C ASN A 82 18.09 2.75 -9.99
N ILE A 83 18.19 1.42 -10.02
CA ILE A 83 17.35 0.57 -9.19
C ILE A 83 17.51 0.85 -7.70
N PHE A 84 18.72 1.21 -7.25
CA PHE A 84 18.96 1.47 -5.83
C PHE A 84 18.19 2.68 -5.34
N LEU A 85 18.03 3.71 -6.20
CA LEU A 85 17.22 4.87 -5.84
C LEU A 85 15.76 4.51 -5.73
N ASN A 86 15.26 3.64 -6.62
CA ASN A 86 13.88 3.16 -6.54
C ASN A 86 13.65 2.40 -5.24
N LEU A 87 14.55 1.49 -4.88
CA LEU A 87 14.40 0.67 -3.68
C LEU A 87 14.51 1.51 -2.41
N ASP A 88 15.48 2.43 -2.36
CA ASP A 88 15.68 3.28 -1.20
C ASP A 88 14.43 4.10 -0.89
N LYS A 89 13.87 4.74 -1.92
CA LYS A 89 12.68 5.54 -1.77
C LYS A 89 11.49 4.70 -1.30
N ARG A 90 11.32 3.51 -1.88
CA ARG A 90 10.18 2.66 -1.56
C ARG A 90 10.24 2.11 -0.14
N VAL A 91 11.43 1.82 0.39
CA VAL A 91 11.56 1.38 1.78
C VAL A 91 10.92 2.41 2.72
N MET A 92 11.25 3.69 2.54
CA MET A 92 10.71 4.73 3.41
C MET A 92 9.21 4.91 3.20
N GLU A 93 8.74 4.81 1.97
CA GLU A 93 7.30 4.93 1.70
C GLU A 93 6.51 3.77 2.30
N GLU A 94 7.05 2.55 2.26
CA GLU A 94 6.41 1.41 2.90
C GLU A 94 6.34 1.60 4.42
N LEU A 95 7.42 2.09 5.03
CA LEU A 95 7.42 2.35 6.47
C LEU A 95 6.44 3.45 6.86
N ASN A 96 6.29 4.47 6.03
CA ASN A 96 5.28 5.51 6.27
C ASN A 96 3.87 4.92 6.17
N ALA A 97 3.65 4.01 5.23
CA ALA A 97 2.36 3.35 5.08
C ALA A 97 2.01 2.51 6.31
N VAL A 98 3.00 1.85 6.92
CA VAL A 98 2.80 1.11 8.18
C VAL A 98 2.17 2.02 9.22
N GLU A 99 2.75 3.20 9.42
CA GLU A 99 2.25 4.14 10.42
C GLU A 99 0.86 4.65 10.09
N ASN A 100 0.61 4.94 8.83
CA ASN A 100 -0.69 5.44 8.38
C ASN A 100 -1.80 4.41 8.61
N TYR A 101 -1.58 3.18 8.19
CA TYR A 101 -2.60 2.14 8.31
C TYR A 101 -2.80 1.72 9.76
N ARG A 102 -1.75 1.68 10.56
CA ARG A 102 -1.87 1.39 11.98
C ARG A 102 -2.69 2.47 12.70
N SER A 103 -2.45 3.74 12.35
CA SER A 103 -3.23 4.84 12.93
C SER A 103 -4.71 4.72 12.57
N LEU A 104 -5.00 4.37 11.32
CA LEU A 104 -6.39 4.17 10.89
C LEU A 104 -7.01 2.99 11.64
N MET A 105 -6.27 1.92 11.83
CA MET A 105 -6.75 0.76 12.60
C MET A 105 -7.15 1.15 14.00
N PHE A 106 -6.36 2.01 14.65
CA PHE A 106 -6.70 2.48 16.01
C PHE A 106 -7.96 3.35 16.02
N ALA A 107 -8.29 3.99 14.89
CA ALA A 107 -9.45 4.86 14.79
C ALA A 107 -10.77 4.12 14.55
N LEU A 108 -10.72 2.85 14.20
CA LEU A 108 -11.91 2.05 13.88
C LEU A 108 -12.23 1.08 15.00
N SER A 109 -13.52 0.83 15.20
CA SER A 109 -13.98 -0.05 16.27
C SER A 109 -14.42 -1.44 15.80
N GLU A 110 -14.80 -1.58 14.53
CA GLU A 110 -15.24 -2.85 13.97
C GLU A 110 -14.07 -3.82 13.84
N GLN A 111 -14.19 -5.01 14.45
CA GLN A 111 -13.06 -5.93 14.53
C GLN A 111 -12.55 -6.37 13.15
N TRP A 112 -13.48 -6.68 12.23
CA TRP A 112 -13.03 -7.16 10.91
C TRP A 112 -12.29 -6.08 10.13
N MET A 113 -12.64 -4.81 10.32
CA MET A 113 -11.93 -3.70 9.68
C MET A 113 -10.54 -3.55 10.29
N ARG A 114 -10.45 -3.67 11.62
CA ARG A 114 -9.17 -3.62 12.32
C ARG A 114 -8.27 -4.79 11.88
N ASP A 115 -8.84 -5.97 11.69
CA ASP A 115 -8.10 -7.13 11.21
C ASP A 115 -7.56 -6.90 9.80
N TYR A 116 -8.38 -6.32 8.92
CA TYR A 116 -7.94 -5.97 7.56
C TYR A 116 -6.75 -5.01 7.60
N LEU A 117 -6.86 -3.96 8.41
CA LEU A 117 -5.80 -2.97 8.49
C LEU A 117 -4.54 -3.53 9.12
N THR A 118 -4.68 -4.45 10.06
CA THR A 118 -3.54 -5.16 10.64
C THR A 118 -2.82 -5.96 9.57
N GLU A 119 -3.56 -6.66 8.72
CA GLU A 119 -2.95 -7.40 7.63
C GLU A 119 -2.23 -6.44 6.67
N ILE A 120 -2.85 -5.31 6.34
CA ILE A 120 -2.25 -4.35 5.42
C ILE A 120 -0.93 -3.82 6.00
N TYR A 121 -0.93 -3.32 7.24
CA TYR A 121 0.31 -2.70 7.74
C TYR A 121 1.40 -3.74 8.00
N THR A 122 1.06 -4.98 8.33
CA THR A 122 2.08 -6.02 8.48
C THR A 122 2.65 -6.42 7.11
N ASP A 123 1.82 -6.41 6.05
CA ASP A 123 2.33 -6.60 4.70
C ASP A 123 3.31 -5.48 4.32
N GLU A 124 2.98 -4.23 4.67
CA GLU A 124 3.86 -3.10 4.35
C GLU A 124 5.19 -3.20 5.10
N GLN A 125 5.18 -3.68 6.35
CA GLN A 125 6.43 -3.96 7.06
C GLN A 125 7.24 -5.03 6.35
N ASN A 126 6.58 -6.06 5.88
CA ASN A 126 7.22 -7.15 5.15
C ASN A 126 7.81 -6.65 3.83
N HIS A 127 7.08 -5.76 3.14
CA HIS A 127 7.59 -5.14 1.91
C HIS A 127 8.85 -4.34 2.19
N ALA A 128 8.87 -3.53 3.25
CA ALA A 128 10.05 -2.75 3.61
C ALA A 128 11.25 -3.66 3.85
N ALA A 129 11.04 -4.79 4.54
CA ALA A 129 12.10 -5.76 4.79
C ALA A 129 12.62 -6.37 3.49
N LYS A 130 11.72 -6.77 2.59
CA LYS A 130 12.08 -7.34 1.29
C LYS A 130 12.86 -6.34 0.44
N LEU A 131 12.39 -5.09 0.39
CA LEU A 131 13.06 -4.06 -0.40
C LEU A 131 14.44 -3.75 0.16
N SER A 132 14.58 -3.74 1.49
CA SER A 132 15.88 -3.55 2.13
C SER A 132 16.83 -4.69 1.78
N PHE A 133 16.32 -5.91 1.77
CA PHE A 133 17.10 -7.07 1.36
C PHE A 133 17.59 -6.93 -0.08
N LEU A 134 16.69 -6.52 -0.99
CA LEU A 134 17.07 -6.33 -2.39
C LEU A 134 18.09 -5.21 -2.55
N TYR A 135 17.96 -4.15 -1.77
CA TYR A 135 18.91 -3.05 -1.81
C TYR A 135 20.31 -3.49 -1.41
N SER A 136 20.41 -4.43 -0.46
CA SER A 136 21.70 -4.89 0.06
C SER A 136 22.41 -5.88 -0.87
N LYS A 137 21.74 -6.37 -1.90
CA LYS A 137 22.36 -7.27 -2.88
C LYS A 137 23.19 -6.48 -3.88
#